data_ecc0d054d98a84605320d2184abb9f69
#
_entry.id   ecc0d054d98a84605320d2184abb9f69
#
_cell.length_a   1.000
_cell.length_b   1.000
_cell.length_c   1.000
_cell.angle_alpha   90.00
_cell.angle_beta   90.00
_cell.angle_gamma   90.00
#
_symmetry.space_group_name_H-M   'P 1'
#
loop_
_entity.id
_entity.type
_entity.pdbx_description
1 polymer ?
#
loop_
_entity_poly.entity_id
_entity_poly.type
_entity_poly.pdbx_seq_one_letter_code
_entity_poly.pdbx_strand_id
1 'polypeptide(L)'
;VMAILIAVFIEPLGAVSYVFGAILSATAGYAGMSVATMANARTTEAAKDGPAKALPIAFRGGAVMGFAVAGLALAGLMIVYILFVMVLEIDNAFEVVTAYGLGASSIALFSRVGGGIYTKAADVGADLVGKVEAGIPEDDPRNPATIADNVGDNVGDVAGMGADLFESYAGSLIAPISLVAFALALSADEASDAVNVSLLVFPMAIAFVGMLASILGSFLVRGGTSTDSKDLSHALHLGTNVAMGITAGATIAVAFWLFGSEDAFDAPLGLAIAVLGGLVVGWALGKTAEYYTSDHYPPVKKIADQSETGPATTVLGGISVGKISVGASVVLIILGVGVAYWGGELAFDQIGSLDGGIYGIAVAAIGMLATLGVVVSVDAYGPIADNAGGIAEMAHLPAEVREATDELDSLGNTTAAVAKGFAIASAAVTALALFFSFKEAVGLESIDIVKVCLLYTSPSPRD
;
A
#
# COMPACT_ATOMS: atom_id res chain seq x y z
N VAL A 1 -9.22 16.46 18.74
CA VAL A 1 -10.17 17.41 18.12
C VAL A 1 -11.12 16.63 17.21
N MET A 2 -10.66 15.89 16.16
CA MET A 2 -11.52 15.17 15.22
C MET A 2 -12.49 14.20 15.92
N ALA A 3 -12.03 13.41 16.86
CA ALA A 3 -12.92 12.50 17.62
C ALA A 3 -14.05 13.24 18.36
N ILE A 4 -13.77 14.43 18.89
CA ILE A 4 -14.79 15.26 19.55
C ILE A 4 -15.79 15.80 18.51
N LEU A 5 -15.31 16.25 17.36
CA LEU A 5 -16.19 16.73 16.28
C LEU A 5 -17.09 15.60 15.77
N ILE A 6 -16.55 14.40 15.56
CA ILE A 6 -17.35 13.23 15.17
C ILE A 6 -18.39 12.91 16.24
N ALA A 7 -18.01 12.87 17.52
CA ALA A 7 -18.91 12.57 18.61
C ALA A 7 -20.07 13.57 18.75
N VAL A 8 -19.83 14.86 18.48
CA VAL A 8 -20.81 15.93 18.68
C VAL A 8 -21.69 16.17 17.45
N PHE A 9 -21.12 16.04 16.25
CA PHE A 9 -21.81 16.45 15.02
C PHE A 9 -22.24 15.28 14.12
N ILE A 10 -21.70 14.06 14.32
CA ILE A 10 -22.03 12.90 13.51
C ILE A 10 -22.65 11.84 14.42
N GLU A 11 -21.82 11.06 15.11
CA GLU A 11 -22.26 9.91 15.90
C GLU A 11 -21.23 9.63 17.03
N PRO A 12 -21.65 9.55 18.31
CA PRO A 12 -20.74 9.25 19.42
C PRO A 12 -19.97 7.92 19.25
N LEU A 13 -20.60 6.88 18.72
CA LEU A 13 -19.96 5.59 18.47
C LEU A 13 -19.00 5.66 17.28
N GLY A 14 -19.25 6.53 16.32
CA GLY A 14 -18.30 6.86 15.26
C GLY A 14 -17.00 7.42 15.81
N ALA A 15 -17.04 8.25 16.86
CA ALA A 15 -15.82 8.71 17.53
C ALA A 15 -15.02 7.58 18.18
N VAL A 16 -15.68 6.56 18.76
CA VAL A 16 -15.02 5.37 19.32
C VAL A 16 -14.33 4.59 18.20
N SER A 17 -15.03 4.36 17.10
CA SER A 17 -14.51 3.66 15.92
C SER A 17 -13.31 4.41 15.29
N TYR A 18 -13.40 5.75 15.18
CA TYR A 18 -12.31 6.62 14.75
C TYR A 18 -11.06 6.45 15.62
N VAL A 19 -11.20 6.54 16.94
CA VAL A 19 -10.07 6.37 17.87
C VAL A 19 -9.49 4.96 17.78
N PHE A 20 -10.32 3.95 17.61
CA PHE A 20 -9.90 2.57 17.47
C PHE A 20 -9.07 2.38 16.18
N GLY A 21 -9.53 2.91 15.03
CA GLY A 21 -8.77 2.89 13.77
C GLY A 21 -7.42 3.60 13.89
N ALA A 22 -7.40 4.78 14.53
CA ALA A 22 -6.18 5.51 14.79
C ALA A 22 -5.18 4.73 15.67
N ILE A 23 -5.66 4.08 16.74
CA ILE A 23 -4.83 3.26 17.62
C ILE A 23 -4.24 2.07 16.86
N LEU A 24 -5.03 1.36 16.06
CA LEU A 24 -4.53 0.20 15.32
C LEU A 24 -3.51 0.58 14.25
N SER A 25 -3.73 1.69 13.53
CA SER A 25 -2.75 2.21 12.56
C SER A 25 -1.43 2.59 13.23
N ALA A 26 -1.50 3.35 14.34
CA ALA A 26 -0.31 3.70 15.13
C ALA A 26 0.39 2.46 15.70
N THR A 27 -0.37 1.44 16.14
CA THR A 27 0.18 0.19 16.68
C THR A 27 0.92 -0.61 15.60
N ALA A 28 0.38 -0.67 14.38
CA ALA A 28 1.05 -1.32 13.24
C ALA A 28 2.40 -0.65 12.94
N GLY A 29 2.41 0.69 12.84
CA GLY A 29 3.64 1.47 12.64
C GLY A 29 4.66 1.26 13.76
N TYR A 30 4.22 1.31 15.01
CA TYR A 30 5.09 1.07 16.16
C TYR A 30 5.68 -0.34 16.20
N ALA A 31 4.88 -1.35 15.95
CA ALA A 31 5.34 -2.74 15.95
C ALA A 31 6.36 -2.98 14.81
N GLY A 32 6.05 -2.49 13.60
CA GLY A 32 6.93 -2.60 12.45
C GLY A 32 8.27 -1.91 12.67
N MET A 33 8.25 -0.63 13.07
CA MET A 33 9.46 0.14 13.33
C MET A 33 10.31 -0.44 14.47
N SER A 34 9.66 -0.90 15.55
CA SER A 34 10.38 -1.51 16.69
C SER A 34 11.12 -2.78 16.30
N VAL A 35 10.55 -3.59 15.41
CA VAL A 35 11.22 -4.82 14.94
C VAL A 35 12.23 -4.50 13.84
N ALA A 36 11.95 -3.54 12.96
CA ALA A 36 12.89 -3.09 11.93
C ALA A 36 14.21 -2.62 12.58
N THR A 37 14.16 -1.75 13.59
CA THR A 37 15.36 -1.27 14.31
C THR A 37 16.15 -2.40 14.95
N MET A 38 15.48 -3.43 15.48
CA MET A 38 16.17 -4.62 16.00
C MET A 38 16.74 -5.53 14.90
N ALA A 39 16.15 -5.50 13.71
CA ALA A 39 16.60 -6.29 12.56
C ALA A 39 17.84 -5.69 11.90
N ASN A 40 18.04 -4.36 11.94
CA ASN A 40 19.18 -3.67 11.33
C ASN A 40 20.51 -4.31 11.73
N ALA A 41 20.84 -4.32 13.03
CA ALA A 41 22.08 -4.91 13.51
C ALA A 41 22.21 -6.42 13.27
N ARG A 42 21.08 -7.16 13.26
CA ARG A 42 21.08 -8.60 12.96
C ARG A 42 21.34 -8.87 11.48
N THR A 43 20.86 -8.00 10.61
CA THR A 43 21.13 -8.05 9.17
C THR A 43 22.60 -7.76 8.91
N THR A 44 23.17 -6.72 9.54
CA THR A 44 24.61 -6.42 9.49
C THR A 44 25.46 -7.62 9.93
N GLU A 45 25.10 -8.27 11.03
CA GLU A 45 25.85 -9.44 11.52
C GLU A 45 25.76 -10.60 10.51
N ALA A 46 24.58 -10.84 9.94
CA ALA A 46 24.40 -11.91 8.95
C ALA A 46 25.10 -11.62 7.62
N ALA A 47 25.28 -10.34 7.27
CA ALA A 47 25.98 -9.92 6.07
C ALA A 47 27.47 -10.32 6.08
N LYS A 48 28.06 -10.60 7.25
CA LYS A 48 29.41 -11.19 7.35
C LYS A 48 29.51 -12.56 6.65
N ASP A 49 28.40 -13.27 6.55
CA ASP A 49 28.30 -14.54 5.84
C ASP A 49 27.74 -14.39 4.41
N GLY A 50 27.58 -13.15 3.95
CA GLY A 50 27.11 -12.80 2.61
C GLY A 50 25.63 -12.39 2.53
N PRO A 51 25.24 -11.76 1.39
CA PRO A 51 23.90 -11.18 1.22
C PRO A 51 22.77 -12.23 1.26
N ALA A 52 23.03 -13.46 0.79
CA ALA A 52 22.07 -14.55 0.81
C ALA A 52 21.62 -14.96 2.24
N LYS A 53 22.46 -14.74 3.26
CA LYS A 53 22.09 -14.99 4.66
C LYS A 53 21.45 -13.79 5.33
N ALA A 54 21.83 -12.58 4.94
CA ALA A 54 21.27 -11.34 5.46
C ALA A 54 19.84 -11.09 4.96
N LEU A 55 19.55 -11.37 3.67
CA LEU A 55 18.25 -11.19 3.04
C LEU A 55 17.05 -11.75 3.85
N PRO A 56 17.05 -13.02 4.29
CA PRO A 56 15.91 -13.56 5.04
C PRO A 56 15.72 -12.89 6.40
N ILE A 57 16.76 -12.31 7.00
CA ILE A 57 16.68 -11.63 8.30
C ILE A 57 16.05 -10.27 8.11
N ALA A 58 16.51 -9.48 7.15
CA ALA A 58 15.92 -8.20 6.78
C ALA A 58 14.45 -8.38 6.35
N PHE A 59 14.16 -9.35 5.48
CA PHE A 59 12.79 -9.64 5.05
C PHE A 59 11.87 -10.03 6.22
N ARG A 60 12.33 -10.85 7.17
CA ARG A 60 11.53 -11.21 8.35
C ARG A 60 11.29 -10.00 9.26
N GLY A 61 12.25 -9.08 9.36
CA GLY A 61 12.06 -7.79 10.02
C GLY A 61 10.94 -7.00 9.38
N GLY A 62 10.98 -6.85 8.05
CA GLY A 62 9.94 -6.19 7.26
C GLY A 62 8.59 -6.92 7.31
N ALA A 63 8.59 -8.25 7.41
CA ALA A 63 7.37 -9.05 7.48
C ALA A 63 6.51 -8.72 8.71
N VAL A 64 7.11 -8.33 9.81
CA VAL A 64 6.33 -7.88 10.99
C VAL A 64 5.51 -6.64 10.64
N MET A 65 6.08 -5.69 9.91
CA MET A 65 5.36 -4.53 9.42
C MET A 65 4.24 -4.91 8.47
N GLY A 66 4.54 -5.71 7.45
CA GLY A 66 3.56 -6.12 6.44
C GLY A 66 2.35 -6.83 7.04
N PHE A 67 2.57 -7.78 7.94
CA PHE A 67 1.48 -8.52 8.58
C PHE A 67 0.79 -7.74 9.70
N ALA A 68 1.47 -6.82 10.38
CA ALA A 68 0.82 -5.91 11.33
C ALA A 68 -0.14 -4.96 10.59
N VAL A 69 0.29 -4.36 9.47
CA VAL A 69 -0.55 -3.47 8.67
C VAL A 69 -1.78 -4.19 8.14
N ALA A 70 -1.60 -5.26 7.36
CA ALA A 70 -2.71 -5.96 6.74
C ALA A 70 -3.60 -6.67 7.80
N GLY A 71 -2.99 -7.30 8.80
CA GLY A 71 -3.70 -8.03 9.84
C GLY A 71 -4.52 -7.14 10.76
N LEU A 72 -3.96 -6.04 11.27
CA LEU A 72 -4.67 -5.14 12.17
C LEU A 72 -5.72 -4.30 11.43
N ALA A 73 -5.48 -3.93 10.17
CA ALA A 73 -6.48 -3.21 9.38
C ALA A 73 -7.70 -4.09 9.10
N LEU A 74 -7.48 -5.34 8.66
CA LEU A 74 -8.58 -6.29 8.40
C LEU A 74 -9.30 -6.69 9.70
N ALA A 75 -8.55 -7.12 10.72
CA ALA A 75 -9.14 -7.55 12.00
C ALA A 75 -9.89 -6.40 12.70
N GLY A 76 -9.32 -5.19 12.68
CA GLY A 76 -9.96 -4.01 13.25
C GLY A 76 -11.28 -3.67 12.56
N LEU A 77 -11.29 -3.68 11.22
CA LEU A 77 -12.51 -3.45 10.45
C LEU A 77 -13.56 -4.56 10.72
N MET A 78 -13.14 -5.81 10.76
CA MET A 78 -14.05 -6.93 11.09
C MET A 78 -14.64 -6.80 12.49
N ILE A 79 -13.84 -6.39 13.48
CA ILE A 79 -14.32 -6.15 14.85
C ILE A 79 -15.39 -5.04 14.86
N VAL A 80 -15.10 -3.91 14.18
CA VAL A 80 -16.04 -2.79 14.07
C VAL A 80 -17.33 -3.24 13.36
N TYR A 81 -17.21 -3.96 12.25
CA TYR A 81 -18.34 -4.47 11.49
C TYR A 81 -19.19 -5.44 12.34
N ILE A 82 -18.58 -6.45 12.92
CA ILE A 82 -19.31 -7.44 13.74
C ILE A 82 -19.97 -6.75 14.93
N LEU A 83 -19.26 -5.89 15.64
CA LEU A 83 -19.78 -5.25 16.85
C LEU A 83 -20.94 -4.32 16.55
N PHE A 84 -20.81 -3.41 15.60
CA PHE A 84 -21.78 -2.35 15.38
C PHE A 84 -22.87 -2.72 14.38
N VAL A 85 -22.56 -3.54 13.35
CA VAL A 85 -23.55 -3.95 12.35
C VAL A 85 -24.30 -5.20 12.80
N MET A 86 -23.60 -6.25 13.30
CA MET A 86 -24.22 -7.56 13.56
C MET A 86 -24.70 -7.74 15.00
N VAL A 87 -24.00 -7.20 16.01
CA VAL A 87 -24.32 -7.44 17.43
C VAL A 87 -25.15 -6.32 18.04
N LEU A 88 -24.80 -5.07 17.78
CA LEU A 88 -25.50 -3.91 18.31
C LEU A 88 -26.61 -3.39 17.38
N GLU A 89 -26.60 -3.80 16.11
CA GLU A 89 -27.62 -3.46 15.10
C GLU A 89 -27.97 -1.96 15.10
N ILE A 90 -26.93 -1.11 15.04
CA ILE A 90 -27.09 0.34 15.15
C ILE A 90 -27.61 0.89 13.83
N ASP A 91 -28.59 1.79 13.85
CA ASP A 91 -29.20 2.38 12.65
C ASP A 91 -28.15 3.02 11.71
N ASN A 92 -27.11 3.66 12.26
CA ASN A 92 -26.04 4.31 11.51
C ASN A 92 -24.73 3.50 11.51
N ALA A 93 -24.80 2.16 11.53
CA ALA A 93 -23.64 1.28 11.68
C ALA A 93 -22.56 1.51 10.61
N PHE A 94 -22.95 1.80 9.36
CA PHE A 94 -22.00 2.00 8.26
C PHE A 94 -21.24 3.33 8.34
N GLU A 95 -21.85 4.36 8.93
CA GLU A 95 -21.14 5.62 9.25
C GLU A 95 -20.06 5.35 10.32
N VAL A 96 -20.38 4.51 11.31
CA VAL A 96 -19.43 4.07 12.35
C VAL A 96 -18.30 3.24 11.74
N VAL A 97 -18.58 2.36 10.78
CA VAL A 97 -17.56 1.61 10.02
C VAL A 97 -16.67 2.56 9.22
N THR A 98 -17.24 3.56 8.57
CA THR A 98 -16.48 4.55 7.80
C THR A 98 -15.56 5.39 8.70
N ALA A 99 -16.00 5.72 9.91
CA ALA A 99 -15.20 6.45 10.88
C ALA A 99 -13.92 5.70 11.31
N TYR A 100 -13.89 4.36 11.26
CA TYR A 100 -12.68 3.57 11.45
C TYR A 100 -11.60 3.93 10.42
N GLY A 101 -11.97 4.00 9.14
CA GLY A 101 -11.07 4.41 8.06
C GLY A 101 -10.56 5.84 8.24
N LEU A 102 -11.42 6.77 8.65
CA LEU A 102 -11.04 8.16 8.92
C LEU A 102 -10.02 8.25 10.07
N GLY A 103 -10.11 7.37 11.07
CA GLY A 103 -9.13 7.26 12.15
C GLY A 103 -7.76 6.81 11.63
N ALA A 104 -7.73 5.79 10.78
CA ALA A 104 -6.54 5.31 10.10
C ALA A 104 -5.93 6.41 9.20
N SER A 105 -6.75 7.11 8.42
CA SER A 105 -6.37 8.22 7.54
C SER A 105 -5.69 9.37 8.30
N SER A 106 -6.22 9.72 9.48
CA SER A 106 -5.61 10.77 10.29
C SER A 106 -4.20 10.42 10.74
N ILE A 107 -3.95 9.17 11.14
CA ILE A 107 -2.59 8.72 11.50
C ILE A 107 -1.69 8.67 10.27
N ALA A 108 -2.20 8.16 9.13
CA ALA A 108 -1.46 8.12 7.89
C ALA A 108 -1.00 9.50 7.44
N LEU A 109 -1.90 10.49 7.47
CA LEU A 109 -1.58 11.87 7.11
C LEU A 109 -0.39 12.40 7.92
N PHE A 110 -0.43 12.31 9.24
CA PHE A 110 0.64 12.84 10.09
C PHE A 110 1.92 11.98 10.03
N SER A 111 1.80 10.66 10.04
CA SER A 111 2.94 9.74 10.01
C SER A 111 3.65 9.76 8.66
N ARG A 112 2.89 9.74 7.55
CA ARG A 112 3.48 9.74 6.21
C ARG A 112 4.09 11.08 5.82
N VAL A 113 3.36 12.18 6.05
CA VAL A 113 3.87 13.53 5.72
C VAL A 113 4.99 13.93 6.67
N GLY A 114 4.79 13.79 7.99
CA GLY A 114 5.80 14.14 8.98
C GLY A 114 7.04 13.26 8.89
N GLY A 115 6.86 11.95 8.76
CA GLY A 115 7.95 10.98 8.58
C GLY A 115 8.73 11.23 7.28
N GLY A 116 8.04 11.47 6.18
CA GLY A 116 8.68 11.75 4.88
C GLY A 116 9.48 13.05 4.89
N ILE A 117 8.98 14.10 5.56
CA ILE A 117 9.73 15.35 5.74
C ILE A 117 10.99 15.10 6.58
N TYR A 118 10.86 14.36 7.69
CA TYR A 118 11.99 14.04 8.55
C TYR A 118 13.06 13.24 7.79
N THR A 119 12.68 12.15 7.12
CA THR A 119 13.59 11.29 6.35
C THR A 119 14.34 12.11 5.32
N LYS A 120 13.65 12.88 4.48
CA LYS A 120 14.33 13.63 3.41
C LYS A 120 15.15 14.80 3.92
N ALA A 121 14.78 15.43 5.03
CA ALA A 121 15.60 16.47 5.64
C ALA A 121 16.91 15.87 6.26
N ALA A 122 16.83 14.68 6.85
CA ALA A 122 17.98 13.99 7.41
C ALA A 122 18.94 13.49 6.33
N ASP A 123 18.42 12.77 5.33
CA ASP A 123 19.15 12.22 4.18
C ASP A 123 19.89 13.35 3.40
N VAL A 124 19.17 14.35 2.91
CA VAL A 124 19.78 15.46 2.19
C VAL A 124 20.74 16.26 3.07
N GLY A 125 20.43 16.43 4.36
CA GLY A 125 21.29 17.11 5.33
C GLY A 125 22.58 16.34 5.59
N ALA A 126 22.51 15.02 5.76
CA ALA A 126 23.65 14.13 5.93
C ALA A 126 24.58 14.15 4.70
N ASP A 127 24.01 14.08 3.52
CA ASP A 127 24.73 14.11 2.24
C ASP A 127 25.43 15.45 2.01
N LEU A 128 24.76 16.58 2.26
CA LEU A 128 25.38 17.90 2.10
C LEU A 128 26.55 18.09 3.07
N VAL A 129 26.39 17.77 4.34
CA VAL A 129 27.46 17.92 5.33
C VAL A 129 28.59 16.93 5.07
N GLY A 130 28.29 15.67 4.81
CA GLY A 130 29.30 14.62 4.62
C GLY A 130 30.01 14.75 3.28
N LYS A 131 29.29 14.55 2.19
CA LYS A 131 29.87 14.42 0.84
C LYS A 131 30.34 15.76 0.28
N VAL A 132 29.56 16.85 0.48
CA VAL A 132 29.86 18.15 -0.16
C VAL A 132 30.73 19.03 0.70
N GLU A 133 30.42 19.22 2.00
CA GLU A 133 31.19 20.13 2.87
C GLU A 133 32.46 19.48 3.43
N ALA A 134 32.33 18.27 4.00
CA ALA A 134 33.42 17.60 4.67
C ALA A 134 34.28 16.70 3.75
N GLY A 135 33.75 16.28 2.59
CA GLY A 135 34.41 15.37 1.65
C GLY A 135 34.70 13.99 2.23
N ILE A 136 33.81 13.52 3.11
CA ILE A 136 33.89 12.19 3.76
C ILE A 136 32.87 11.22 3.10
N PRO A 137 33.12 9.90 3.19
CA PRO A 137 32.20 8.89 2.66
C PRO A 137 30.80 8.99 3.27
N GLU A 138 29.85 8.35 2.59
CA GLU A 138 28.50 8.08 3.11
C GLU A 138 28.60 7.25 4.39
N ASP A 139 27.70 7.50 5.34
CA ASP A 139 27.63 6.82 6.64
C ASP A 139 28.90 6.96 7.53
N ASP A 140 29.80 7.86 7.19
CA ASP A 140 31.00 8.07 8.01
C ASP A 140 30.62 8.53 9.43
N PRO A 141 31.15 7.88 10.50
CA PRO A 141 30.79 8.20 11.88
C PRO A 141 31.20 9.62 12.32
N ARG A 142 32.04 10.31 11.55
CA ARG A 142 32.37 11.72 11.78
C ARG A 142 31.25 12.67 11.38
N ASN A 143 30.30 12.21 10.54
CA ASN A 143 29.15 13.00 10.15
C ASN A 143 28.06 12.90 11.24
N PRO A 144 27.74 14.00 11.96
CA PRO A 144 26.73 13.93 13.03
C PRO A 144 25.31 13.67 12.52
N ALA A 145 25.05 13.86 11.22
CA ALA A 145 23.75 13.66 10.62
C ALA A 145 23.46 12.20 10.23
N THR A 146 24.48 11.33 10.17
CA THR A 146 24.30 9.90 9.80
C THR A 146 23.29 9.17 10.69
N ILE A 147 23.31 9.44 12.01
CA ILE A 147 22.33 8.83 12.92
C ILE A 147 20.91 9.33 12.64
N ALA A 148 20.75 10.63 12.31
CA ALA A 148 19.45 11.18 12.00
C ALA A 148 18.89 10.61 10.68
N ASP A 149 19.76 10.34 9.73
CA ASP A 149 19.45 9.70 8.46
C ASP A 149 18.94 8.27 8.67
N ASN A 150 19.71 7.43 9.33
CA ASN A 150 19.32 6.07 9.71
C ASN A 150 18.00 6.00 10.53
N VAL A 151 17.75 6.98 11.40
CA VAL A 151 16.47 7.09 12.13
C VAL A 151 15.36 7.49 11.17
N GLY A 152 15.65 8.37 10.21
CA GLY A 152 14.73 8.85 9.20
C GLY A 152 14.09 7.71 8.40
N ASP A 153 14.90 6.78 7.92
CA ASP A 153 14.41 5.61 7.15
C ASP A 153 13.40 4.79 7.93
N ASN A 154 13.66 4.54 9.22
CA ASN A 154 12.71 3.82 10.07
C ASN A 154 11.42 4.63 10.30
N VAL A 155 11.51 5.94 10.45
CA VAL A 155 10.35 6.80 10.69
C VAL A 155 9.52 7.00 9.41
N GLY A 156 10.17 7.31 8.29
CA GLY A 156 9.50 7.64 7.03
C GLY A 156 9.09 6.41 6.23
N ASP A 157 10.05 5.51 6.01
CA ASP A 157 9.87 4.41 5.06
C ASP A 157 9.42 3.08 5.73
N VAL A 158 9.47 2.96 7.05
CA VAL A 158 8.78 1.88 7.77
C VAL A 158 7.49 2.37 8.39
N ALA A 159 7.53 3.25 9.40
CA ALA A 159 6.33 3.65 10.13
C ALA A 159 5.38 4.52 9.28
N GLY A 160 5.92 5.51 8.54
CA GLY A 160 5.14 6.41 7.69
C GLY A 160 4.46 5.69 6.53
N MET A 161 5.22 4.84 5.81
CA MET A 161 4.66 4.07 4.69
C MET A 161 3.69 3.01 5.17
N GLY A 162 3.95 2.36 6.30
CA GLY A 162 3.02 1.41 6.86
C GLY A 162 1.69 2.01 7.28
N ALA A 163 1.67 3.22 7.82
CA ALA A 163 0.43 3.93 8.15
C ALA A 163 -0.36 4.31 6.88
N ASP A 164 0.31 4.73 5.81
CA ASP A 164 -0.27 5.03 4.50
C ASP A 164 -0.94 3.79 3.87
N LEU A 165 -0.24 2.66 3.90
CA LEU A 165 -0.77 1.39 3.39
C LEU A 165 -1.88 0.80 4.27
N PHE A 166 -1.84 1.05 5.58
CA PHE A 166 -2.95 0.71 6.48
C PHE A 166 -4.22 1.48 6.09
N GLU A 167 -4.11 2.80 5.87
CA GLU A 167 -5.21 3.65 5.40
C GLU A 167 -5.76 3.14 4.07
N SER A 168 -4.90 2.93 3.07
CA SER A 168 -5.29 2.50 1.73
C SER A 168 -6.00 1.15 1.76
N TYR A 169 -5.53 0.21 2.60
CA TYR A 169 -6.15 -1.10 2.75
C TYR A 169 -7.49 -1.04 3.47
N ALA A 170 -7.57 -0.30 4.58
CA ALA A 170 -8.84 -0.08 5.27
C ALA A 170 -9.85 0.63 4.38
N GLY A 171 -9.42 1.68 3.66
CA GLY A 171 -10.27 2.42 2.72
C GLY A 171 -10.79 1.56 1.57
N SER A 172 -9.94 0.69 1.00
CA SER A 172 -10.33 -0.23 -0.08
C SER A 172 -11.37 -1.27 0.36
N LEU A 173 -11.36 -1.67 1.63
CA LEU A 173 -12.38 -2.54 2.22
C LEU A 173 -13.69 -1.79 2.53
N ILE A 174 -13.56 -0.56 3.08
CA ILE A 174 -14.70 0.26 3.46
C ILE A 174 -15.48 0.74 2.22
N ALA A 175 -14.79 1.09 1.14
CA ALA A 175 -15.43 1.66 -0.05
C ALA A 175 -16.54 0.77 -0.64
N PRO A 176 -16.32 -0.51 -0.98
CA PRO A 176 -17.38 -1.37 -1.48
C PRO A 176 -18.45 -1.70 -0.44
N ILE A 177 -18.07 -1.83 0.85
CA ILE A 177 -19.03 -2.07 1.94
C ILE A 177 -19.98 -0.88 2.09
N SER A 178 -19.45 0.35 2.14
CA SER A 178 -20.25 1.57 2.25
C SER A 178 -21.10 1.81 1.00
N LEU A 179 -20.53 1.55 -0.18
CA LEU A 179 -21.28 1.67 -1.44
C LEU A 179 -22.53 0.78 -1.45
N VAL A 180 -22.37 -0.50 -1.10
CA VAL A 180 -23.50 -1.44 -0.97
C VAL A 180 -24.49 -0.97 0.08
N ALA A 181 -24.02 -0.60 1.26
CA ALA A 181 -24.90 -0.20 2.38
C ALA A 181 -25.75 1.03 2.03
N PHE A 182 -25.14 2.08 1.46
CA PHE A 182 -25.88 3.30 1.09
C PHE A 182 -26.79 3.09 -0.13
N ALA A 183 -26.34 2.36 -1.13
CA ALA A 183 -27.17 2.08 -2.31
C ALA A 183 -28.42 1.24 -1.96
N LEU A 184 -28.29 0.25 -1.09
CA LEU A 184 -29.42 -0.59 -0.69
C LEU A 184 -30.34 0.11 0.31
N ALA A 185 -29.81 0.98 1.17
CA ALA A 185 -30.64 1.77 2.08
C ALA A 185 -31.57 2.76 1.35
N LEU A 186 -31.19 3.22 0.16
CA LEU A 186 -31.99 4.12 -0.66
C LEU A 186 -33.00 3.40 -1.57
N SER A 187 -32.85 2.08 -1.78
CA SER A 187 -33.74 1.30 -2.62
C SER A 187 -34.87 0.72 -1.79
N ALA A 188 -36.12 0.96 -2.22
CA ALA A 188 -37.32 0.35 -1.64
C ALA A 188 -37.55 -1.11 -2.11
N ASP A 189 -36.72 -1.60 -3.03
CA ASP A 189 -36.79 -2.97 -3.54
C ASP A 189 -36.00 -3.92 -2.63
N GLU A 190 -36.68 -4.95 -2.17
CA GLU A 190 -36.11 -6.04 -1.38
C GLU A 190 -35.19 -6.92 -2.27
N ALA A 191 -33.92 -6.49 -2.47
CA ALA A 191 -32.90 -7.48 -2.80
C ALA A 191 -32.89 -8.51 -1.65
N SER A 192 -32.80 -9.81 -1.95
CA SER A 192 -32.83 -10.81 -0.90
C SER A 192 -31.70 -10.54 0.13
N ASP A 193 -31.98 -10.73 1.41
CA ASP A 193 -30.97 -10.55 2.46
C ASP A 193 -29.66 -11.32 2.17
N ALA A 194 -29.75 -12.46 1.48
CA ALA A 194 -28.62 -13.27 1.06
C ALA A 194 -27.70 -12.54 0.05
N VAL A 195 -28.28 -11.85 -0.93
CA VAL A 195 -27.55 -11.06 -1.95
C VAL A 195 -26.80 -9.91 -1.26
N ASN A 196 -27.49 -9.20 -0.36
CA ASN A 196 -26.92 -8.08 0.37
C ASN A 196 -25.71 -8.53 1.23
N VAL A 197 -25.85 -9.64 1.96
CA VAL A 197 -24.79 -10.22 2.78
C VAL A 197 -23.61 -10.66 1.90
N SER A 198 -23.86 -11.29 0.76
CA SER A 198 -22.80 -11.74 -0.17
C SER A 198 -21.97 -10.58 -0.70
N LEU A 199 -22.62 -9.47 -1.10
CA LEU A 199 -21.93 -8.26 -1.55
C LEU A 199 -21.11 -7.59 -0.44
N LEU A 200 -21.59 -7.56 0.79
CA LEU A 200 -20.86 -7.00 1.94
C LEU A 200 -19.68 -7.88 2.38
N VAL A 201 -19.82 -9.20 2.31
CA VAL A 201 -18.80 -10.17 2.76
C VAL A 201 -17.70 -10.36 1.71
N PHE A 202 -18.02 -10.25 0.43
CA PHE A 202 -17.07 -10.51 -0.66
C PHE A 202 -15.73 -9.76 -0.53
N PRO A 203 -15.70 -8.43 -0.32
CA PRO A 203 -14.45 -7.71 -0.14
C PRO A 203 -13.61 -8.22 1.05
N MET A 204 -14.25 -8.53 2.18
CA MET A 204 -13.56 -9.06 3.36
C MET A 204 -13.02 -10.48 3.11
N ALA A 205 -13.76 -11.30 2.38
CA ALA A 205 -13.32 -12.65 2.01
C ALA A 205 -12.08 -12.63 1.11
N ILE A 206 -12.04 -11.72 0.10
CA ILE A 206 -10.88 -11.54 -0.77
C ILE A 206 -9.66 -11.07 0.04
N ALA A 207 -9.83 -10.09 0.92
CA ALA A 207 -8.77 -9.61 1.81
C ALA A 207 -8.23 -10.72 2.71
N PHE A 208 -9.10 -11.53 3.30
CA PHE A 208 -8.72 -12.65 4.16
C PHE A 208 -7.93 -13.71 3.40
N VAL A 209 -8.40 -14.11 2.23
CA VAL A 209 -7.68 -15.09 1.39
C VAL A 209 -6.33 -14.54 0.93
N GLY A 210 -6.26 -13.27 0.53
CA GLY A 210 -5.02 -12.60 0.16
C GLY A 210 -4.02 -12.55 1.31
N MET A 211 -4.50 -12.32 2.55
CA MET A 211 -3.67 -12.39 3.75
C MET A 211 -3.10 -13.78 3.98
N LEU A 212 -3.91 -14.84 3.87
CA LEU A 212 -3.44 -16.22 3.97
C LEU A 212 -2.42 -16.56 2.87
N ALA A 213 -2.69 -16.13 1.64
CA ALA A 213 -1.77 -16.28 0.51
C ALA A 213 -0.43 -15.57 0.77
N SER A 214 -0.47 -14.35 1.34
CA SER A 214 0.72 -13.59 1.73
C SER A 214 1.55 -14.32 2.79
N ILE A 215 0.91 -14.93 3.79
CA ILE A 215 1.59 -15.75 4.80
C ILE A 215 2.30 -16.94 4.13
N LEU A 216 1.62 -17.65 3.24
CA LEU A 216 2.22 -18.78 2.52
C LEU A 216 3.36 -18.32 1.61
N GLY A 217 3.20 -17.20 0.89
CA GLY A 217 4.22 -16.62 0.03
C GLY A 217 5.47 -16.21 0.81
N SER A 218 5.31 -15.66 2.00
CA SER A 218 6.44 -15.22 2.84
C SER A 218 7.39 -16.33 3.25
N PHE A 219 6.92 -17.57 3.39
CA PHE A 219 7.77 -18.72 3.67
C PHE A 219 8.67 -19.14 2.49
N LEU A 220 8.37 -18.67 1.28
CA LEU A 220 9.15 -18.96 0.08
C LEU A 220 10.31 -17.97 -0.13
N VAL A 221 10.32 -16.84 0.57
CA VAL A 221 11.41 -15.87 0.52
C VAL A 221 12.62 -16.43 1.28
N ARG A 222 13.60 -16.94 0.53
CA ARG A 222 14.82 -17.56 1.06
C ARG A 222 16.02 -17.08 0.26
N GLY A 223 17.11 -16.71 0.93
CA GLY A 223 18.31 -16.18 0.28
C GLY A 223 19.11 -17.16 -0.60
N GLY A 224 18.84 -18.46 -0.48
CA GLY A 224 19.59 -19.47 -1.25
C GLY A 224 21.07 -19.49 -0.90
N THR A 225 21.93 -19.72 -1.92
CA THR A 225 23.39 -19.70 -1.82
C THR A 225 24.05 -18.73 -2.80
N SER A 226 23.23 -18.01 -3.59
CA SER A 226 23.72 -17.06 -4.59
C SER A 226 24.03 -15.72 -3.95
N THR A 227 25.06 -15.06 -4.47
CA THR A 227 25.41 -13.68 -4.16
C THR A 227 25.01 -12.72 -5.29
N ASP A 228 24.39 -13.22 -6.37
CA ASP A 228 23.95 -12.39 -7.49
C ASP A 228 22.64 -11.64 -7.15
N SER A 229 22.63 -10.34 -7.31
CA SER A 229 21.49 -9.45 -7.09
C SER A 229 20.21 -9.92 -7.81
N LYS A 230 20.33 -10.50 -9.00
CA LYS A 230 19.18 -11.05 -9.75
C LYS A 230 18.52 -12.24 -9.06
N ASP A 231 19.33 -13.13 -8.48
CA ASP A 231 18.81 -14.30 -7.77
C ASP A 231 18.15 -13.89 -6.46
N LEU A 232 18.70 -12.89 -5.77
CA LEU A 232 18.12 -12.30 -4.55
C LEU A 232 16.80 -11.60 -4.86
N SER A 233 16.76 -10.80 -5.94
CA SER A 233 15.51 -10.18 -6.44
C SER A 233 14.46 -11.23 -6.78
N HIS A 234 14.87 -12.30 -7.47
CA HIS A 234 13.96 -13.39 -7.80
C HIS A 234 13.39 -14.08 -6.55
N ALA A 235 14.19 -14.25 -5.51
CA ALA A 235 13.75 -14.83 -4.23
C ALA A 235 12.67 -13.98 -3.53
N LEU A 236 12.81 -12.64 -3.54
CA LEU A 236 11.80 -11.72 -3.02
C LEU A 236 10.50 -11.75 -3.85
N HIS A 237 10.63 -11.67 -5.16
CA HIS A 237 9.48 -11.70 -6.07
C HIS A 237 8.76 -13.05 -6.10
N LEU A 238 9.44 -14.16 -5.82
CA LEU A 238 8.82 -15.49 -5.79
C LEU A 238 7.70 -15.55 -4.74
N GLY A 239 7.95 -15.04 -3.54
CA GLY A 239 6.95 -15.00 -2.47
C GLY A 239 5.71 -14.20 -2.86
N THR A 240 5.92 -13.02 -3.44
CA THR A 240 4.83 -12.14 -3.91
C THR A 240 4.05 -12.78 -5.06
N ASN A 241 4.74 -13.31 -6.08
CA ASN A 241 4.08 -13.91 -7.25
C ASN A 241 3.27 -15.15 -6.87
N VAL A 242 3.76 -15.99 -5.96
CA VAL A 242 3.01 -17.17 -5.47
C VAL A 242 1.79 -16.73 -4.67
N ALA A 243 1.91 -15.72 -3.80
CA ALA A 243 0.78 -15.16 -3.08
C ALA A 243 -0.29 -14.63 -4.04
N MET A 244 0.11 -13.91 -5.08
CA MET A 244 -0.80 -13.43 -6.13
C MET A 244 -1.50 -14.57 -6.88
N GLY A 245 -0.76 -15.63 -7.25
CA GLY A 245 -1.33 -16.80 -7.92
C GLY A 245 -2.37 -17.53 -7.05
N ILE A 246 -2.09 -17.71 -5.76
CA ILE A 246 -3.04 -18.31 -4.81
C ILE A 246 -4.26 -17.41 -4.66
N THR A 247 -4.06 -16.08 -4.48
CA THR A 247 -5.15 -15.11 -4.39
C THR A 247 -6.03 -15.13 -5.63
N ALA A 248 -5.44 -15.19 -6.81
CA ALA A 248 -6.19 -15.25 -8.07
C ALA A 248 -7.10 -16.49 -8.15
N GLY A 249 -6.57 -17.68 -7.85
CA GLY A 249 -7.37 -18.91 -7.84
C GLY A 249 -8.47 -18.90 -6.78
N ALA A 250 -8.15 -18.41 -5.60
CA ALA A 250 -9.11 -18.33 -4.50
C ALA A 250 -10.18 -17.26 -4.74
N THR A 251 -9.87 -16.14 -5.40
CA THR A 251 -10.86 -15.13 -5.80
C THR A 251 -11.96 -15.75 -6.68
N ILE A 252 -11.59 -16.57 -7.66
CA ILE A 252 -12.56 -17.27 -8.52
C ILE A 252 -13.43 -18.19 -7.65
N ALA A 253 -12.82 -18.98 -6.75
CA ALA A 253 -13.56 -19.89 -5.89
C ALA A 253 -14.53 -19.15 -4.95
N VAL A 254 -14.11 -18.03 -4.36
CA VAL A 254 -14.95 -17.19 -3.47
C VAL A 254 -16.11 -16.57 -4.24
N ALA A 255 -15.88 -16.07 -5.48
CA ALA A 255 -16.92 -15.51 -6.29
C ALA A 255 -18.01 -16.55 -6.62
N PHE A 256 -17.62 -17.75 -7.04
CA PHE A 256 -18.59 -18.82 -7.28
C PHE A 256 -19.25 -19.35 -6.00
N TRP A 257 -18.56 -19.34 -4.87
CA TRP A 257 -19.14 -19.77 -3.60
C TRP A 257 -20.20 -18.79 -3.09
N LEU A 258 -19.98 -17.48 -3.21
CA LEU A 258 -20.90 -16.47 -2.69
C LEU A 258 -22.04 -16.16 -3.68
N PHE A 259 -21.79 -16.20 -4.97
CA PHE A 259 -22.71 -15.70 -5.97
C PHE A 259 -23.22 -16.77 -6.95
N GLY A 260 -22.66 -17.98 -6.95
CA GLY A 260 -22.98 -19.01 -7.94
C GLY A 260 -24.36 -19.65 -7.80
N SER A 261 -25.06 -19.46 -6.67
CA SER A 261 -26.43 -19.97 -6.43
C SER A 261 -27.49 -18.85 -6.41
N GLU A 262 -27.10 -17.60 -6.62
CA GLU A 262 -27.97 -16.44 -6.52
C GLU A 262 -28.45 -16.00 -7.91
N ASP A 263 -29.74 -16.01 -8.16
CA ASP A 263 -30.35 -15.63 -9.45
C ASP A 263 -30.16 -14.14 -9.78
N ALA A 264 -29.76 -13.32 -8.81
CA ALA A 264 -29.48 -11.90 -8.98
C ALA A 264 -28.18 -11.60 -9.75
N PHE A 265 -27.34 -12.61 -9.99
CA PHE A 265 -26.06 -12.47 -10.67
C PHE A 265 -26.06 -13.22 -12.02
N ASP A 266 -25.89 -12.45 -13.10
CA ASP A 266 -25.82 -13.01 -14.48
C ASP A 266 -24.55 -13.87 -14.64
N ALA A 267 -23.42 -13.39 -14.13
CA ALA A 267 -22.16 -14.13 -14.19
C ALA A 267 -21.27 -13.85 -12.97
N PRO A 268 -21.23 -14.75 -11.97
CA PRO A 268 -20.34 -14.62 -10.79
C PRO A 268 -18.85 -14.42 -11.14
N LEU A 269 -18.42 -14.93 -12.30
CA LEU A 269 -17.08 -14.74 -12.84
C LEU A 269 -16.77 -13.24 -13.10
N GLY A 270 -17.77 -12.41 -13.33
CA GLY A 270 -17.60 -10.98 -13.56
C GLY A 270 -16.93 -10.27 -12.38
N LEU A 271 -17.37 -10.55 -11.13
CA LEU A 271 -16.72 -9.99 -9.94
C LEU A 271 -15.29 -10.53 -9.73
N ALA A 272 -15.06 -11.81 -10.07
CA ALA A 272 -13.71 -12.34 -10.08
C ALA A 272 -12.82 -11.61 -11.09
N ILE A 273 -13.33 -11.31 -12.30
CA ILE A 273 -12.60 -10.53 -13.33
C ILE A 273 -12.28 -9.13 -12.81
N ALA A 274 -13.19 -8.47 -12.12
CA ALA A 274 -12.94 -7.14 -11.54
C ALA A 274 -11.79 -7.17 -10.53
N VAL A 275 -11.80 -8.10 -9.57
CA VAL A 275 -10.74 -8.28 -8.57
C VAL A 275 -9.42 -8.67 -9.22
N LEU A 276 -9.43 -9.61 -10.17
CA LEU A 276 -8.24 -10.05 -10.92
C LEU A 276 -7.67 -8.93 -11.78
N GLY A 277 -8.53 -8.07 -12.35
CA GLY A 277 -8.12 -6.86 -13.06
C GLY A 277 -7.29 -5.94 -12.15
N GLY A 278 -7.77 -5.70 -10.93
CA GLY A 278 -7.03 -4.97 -9.90
C GLY A 278 -5.68 -5.62 -9.57
N LEU A 279 -5.68 -6.93 -9.29
CA LEU A 279 -4.46 -7.69 -8.98
C LEU A 279 -3.41 -7.62 -10.10
N VAL A 280 -3.82 -7.80 -11.35
CA VAL A 280 -2.94 -7.74 -12.53
C VAL A 280 -2.40 -6.34 -12.75
N VAL A 281 -3.25 -5.32 -12.61
CA VAL A 281 -2.82 -3.92 -12.73
C VAL A 281 -1.83 -3.55 -11.63
N GLY A 282 -2.07 -3.97 -10.38
CA GLY A 282 -1.12 -3.79 -9.29
C GLY A 282 0.25 -4.42 -9.63
N TRP A 283 0.27 -5.66 -10.09
CA TRP A 283 1.50 -6.32 -10.53
C TRP A 283 2.19 -5.59 -11.69
N ALA A 284 1.44 -5.16 -12.71
CA ALA A 284 1.98 -4.45 -13.87
C ALA A 284 2.57 -3.08 -13.47
N LEU A 285 1.94 -2.38 -12.53
CA LEU A 285 2.46 -1.12 -11.98
C LEU A 285 3.75 -1.34 -11.20
N GLY A 286 3.83 -2.42 -10.41
CA GLY A 286 5.08 -2.82 -9.78
C GLY A 286 6.20 -3.06 -10.79
N LYS A 287 5.92 -3.80 -11.87
CA LYS A 287 6.90 -4.03 -12.95
C LYS A 287 7.26 -2.75 -13.71
N THR A 288 6.32 -1.83 -13.86
CA THR A 288 6.59 -0.51 -14.46
C THR A 288 7.51 0.31 -13.55
N ALA A 289 7.25 0.34 -12.25
CA ALA A 289 8.11 1.02 -11.29
C ALA A 289 9.54 0.41 -11.29
N GLU A 290 9.65 -0.91 -11.23
CA GLU A 290 10.93 -1.63 -11.33
C GLU A 290 11.71 -1.23 -12.60
N TYR A 291 11.05 -1.19 -13.76
CA TYR A 291 11.69 -0.80 -15.03
C TYR A 291 12.29 0.61 -15.01
N TYR A 292 11.62 1.56 -14.34
CA TYR A 292 12.07 2.95 -14.30
C TYR A 292 13.04 3.27 -13.16
N THR A 293 13.17 2.38 -12.15
CA THR A 293 13.94 2.66 -10.93
C THR A 293 15.10 1.70 -10.67
N SER A 294 15.13 0.52 -11.32
CA SER A 294 16.22 -0.42 -11.13
C SER A 294 17.41 -0.10 -12.04
N ASP A 295 18.60 -0.24 -11.52
CA ASP A 295 19.89 -0.09 -12.19
C ASP A 295 20.14 -1.09 -13.35
N HIS A 296 19.35 -2.15 -13.39
CA HIS A 296 19.40 -3.14 -14.46
C HIS A 296 18.84 -2.62 -15.79
N TYR A 297 17.98 -1.58 -15.75
CA TYR A 297 17.25 -1.10 -16.93
C TYR A 297 17.77 0.21 -17.51
N PRO A 298 17.52 0.46 -18.81
CA PRO A 298 18.04 1.63 -19.52
C PRO A 298 17.69 2.99 -18.92
N PRO A 299 16.49 3.23 -18.32
CA PRO A 299 16.18 4.56 -17.80
C PRO A 299 17.15 5.04 -16.72
N VAL A 300 17.50 4.16 -15.76
CA VAL A 300 18.44 4.50 -14.69
C VAL A 300 19.87 4.63 -15.23
N LYS A 301 20.29 3.71 -16.11
CA LYS A 301 21.61 3.80 -16.77
C LYS A 301 21.80 5.13 -17.52
N LYS A 302 20.75 5.60 -18.21
CA LYS A 302 20.78 6.89 -18.88
C LYS A 302 20.95 8.06 -17.92
N ILE A 303 20.34 8.01 -16.72
CA ILE A 303 20.53 9.04 -15.70
C ILE A 303 21.98 8.98 -15.18
N ALA A 304 22.51 7.78 -14.93
CA ALA A 304 23.89 7.59 -14.52
C ALA A 304 24.89 8.16 -15.55
N ASP A 305 24.71 7.86 -16.84
CA ASP A 305 25.52 8.43 -17.93
C ASP A 305 25.45 9.97 -17.95
N GLN A 306 24.28 10.54 -17.66
CA GLN A 306 24.10 12.00 -17.60
C GLN A 306 24.80 12.64 -16.40
N SER A 307 25.04 11.87 -15.31
CA SER A 307 25.72 12.38 -14.12
C SER A 307 27.19 12.72 -14.40
N GLU A 308 27.82 12.10 -15.40
CA GLU A 308 29.17 12.43 -15.84
C GLU A 308 29.28 13.85 -16.42
N THR A 309 28.16 14.40 -16.92
CA THR A 309 28.14 15.74 -17.51
C THR A 309 27.80 16.85 -16.53
N GLY A 310 27.40 16.48 -15.30
CA GLY A 310 27.20 17.39 -14.17
C GLY A 310 25.82 17.32 -13.52
N PRO A 311 25.63 18.01 -12.38
CA PRO A 311 24.40 17.89 -11.59
C PRO A 311 23.15 18.41 -12.30
N ALA A 312 23.27 19.44 -13.14
CA ALA A 312 22.11 19.98 -13.86
C ALA A 312 21.51 18.97 -14.83
N THR A 313 22.33 18.25 -15.57
CA THR A 313 21.89 17.21 -16.51
C THR A 313 21.32 16.01 -15.78
N THR A 314 21.88 15.64 -14.63
CA THR A 314 21.34 14.58 -13.76
C THR A 314 19.93 14.90 -13.26
N VAL A 315 19.73 16.12 -12.75
CA VAL A 315 18.41 16.58 -12.26
C VAL A 315 17.38 16.60 -13.39
N LEU A 316 17.74 17.19 -14.55
CA LEU A 316 16.83 17.23 -15.72
C LEU A 316 16.52 15.83 -16.25
N GLY A 317 17.52 14.95 -16.30
CA GLY A 317 17.35 13.55 -16.69
C GLY A 317 16.41 12.80 -15.78
N GLY A 318 16.60 12.91 -14.47
CA GLY A 318 15.72 12.28 -13.46
C GLY A 318 14.28 12.78 -13.54
N ILE A 319 14.06 14.10 -13.64
CA ILE A 319 12.71 14.67 -13.81
C ILE A 319 12.06 14.18 -15.12
N SER A 320 12.81 14.11 -16.21
CA SER A 320 12.30 13.65 -17.50
C SER A 320 11.86 12.19 -17.44
N VAL A 321 12.70 11.31 -16.89
CA VAL A 321 12.38 9.88 -16.72
C VAL A 321 11.19 9.71 -15.79
N GLY A 322 11.15 10.43 -14.66
CA GLY A 322 10.02 10.40 -13.73
C GLY A 322 8.68 10.81 -14.37
N LYS A 323 8.69 11.87 -15.20
CA LYS A 323 7.48 12.29 -15.94
C LYS A 323 7.03 11.25 -16.98
N ILE A 324 7.95 10.58 -17.65
CA ILE A 324 7.62 9.54 -18.63
C ILE A 324 7.02 8.32 -17.92
N SER A 325 7.53 7.93 -16.74
CA SER A 325 7.03 6.79 -15.98
C SER A 325 5.57 6.95 -15.56
N VAL A 326 5.14 8.19 -15.26
CA VAL A 326 3.74 8.49 -14.91
C VAL A 326 2.79 8.13 -16.05
N GLY A 327 3.17 8.36 -17.31
CA GLY A 327 2.33 8.05 -18.46
C GLY A 327 1.94 6.57 -18.54
N ALA A 328 2.89 5.67 -18.33
CA ALA A 328 2.64 4.24 -18.31
C ALA A 328 1.72 3.83 -17.15
N SER A 329 1.96 4.39 -15.97
CA SER A 329 1.15 4.12 -14.77
C SER A 329 -0.31 4.57 -14.95
N VAL A 330 -0.54 5.76 -15.50
CA VAL A 330 -1.89 6.28 -15.76
C VAL A 330 -2.64 5.40 -16.76
N VAL A 331 -1.99 4.97 -17.84
CA VAL A 331 -2.61 4.06 -18.83
C VAL A 331 -3.02 2.74 -18.17
N LEU A 332 -2.16 2.16 -17.33
CA LEU A 332 -2.47 0.91 -16.62
C LEU A 332 -3.66 1.07 -15.67
N ILE A 333 -3.74 2.19 -14.93
CA ILE A 333 -4.87 2.48 -14.04
C ILE A 333 -6.17 2.61 -14.84
N ILE A 334 -6.16 3.35 -15.95
CA ILE A 334 -7.34 3.51 -16.81
C ILE A 334 -7.83 2.16 -17.35
N LEU A 335 -6.90 1.33 -17.83
CA LEU A 335 -7.22 -0.02 -18.28
C LEU A 335 -7.78 -0.89 -17.17
N GLY A 336 -7.20 -0.79 -15.97
CA GLY A 336 -7.67 -1.50 -14.78
C GLY A 336 -9.08 -1.12 -14.38
N VAL A 337 -9.35 0.18 -14.32
CA VAL A 337 -10.70 0.70 -14.04
C VAL A 337 -11.70 0.22 -15.12
N GLY A 338 -11.31 0.24 -16.39
CA GLY A 338 -12.15 -0.24 -17.49
C GLY A 338 -12.47 -1.74 -17.39
N VAL A 339 -11.47 -2.58 -17.08
CA VAL A 339 -11.66 -4.02 -16.87
C VAL A 339 -12.52 -4.30 -15.64
N ALA A 340 -12.31 -3.55 -14.56
CA ALA A 340 -13.07 -3.68 -13.33
C ALA A 340 -14.55 -3.29 -13.53
N TYR A 341 -14.80 -2.19 -14.20
CA TYR A 341 -16.14 -1.75 -14.55
C TYR A 341 -16.85 -2.80 -15.42
N TRP A 342 -16.21 -3.23 -16.51
CA TRP A 342 -16.75 -4.27 -17.37
C TRP A 342 -17.03 -5.59 -16.63
N GLY A 343 -16.12 -6.00 -15.74
CA GLY A 343 -16.32 -7.20 -14.92
C GLY A 343 -17.50 -7.08 -13.97
N GLY A 344 -17.71 -5.92 -13.37
CA GLY A 344 -18.87 -5.64 -12.52
C GLY A 344 -20.19 -5.67 -13.30
N GLU A 345 -20.25 -4.99 -14.45
CA GLU A 345 -21.39 -5.03 -15.37
C GLU A 345 -21.73 -6.45 -15.86
N LEU A 346 -20.71 -7.26 -16.12
CA LEU A 346 -20.89 -8.66 -16.49
C LEU A 346 -21.50 -9.49 -15.35
N ALA A 347 -21.25 -9.14 -14.10
CA ALA A 347 -21.78 -9.86 -12.95
C ALA A 347 -23.24 -9.53 -12.67
N PHE A 348 -23.61 -8.28 -12.73
CA PHE A 348 -24.97 -7.75 -12.64
C PHE A 348 -25.01 -6.32 -13.20
N ASP A 349 -26.11 -5.94 -13.82
CA ASP A 349 -26.32 -4.58 -14.34
C ASP A 349 -26.65 -3.63 -13.16
N GLN A 350 -27.71 -3.91 -12.42
CA GLN A 350 -28.16 -3.11 -11.30
C GLN A 350 -28.87 -3.95 -10.23
N ILE A 351 -28.55 -3.71 -8.96
CA ILE A 351 -29.27 -4.26 -7.81
C ILE A 351 -29.71 -3.10 -6.93
N GLY A 352 -31.02 -2.78 -6.91
CA GLY A 352 -31.53 -1.54 -6.30
C GLY A 352 -30.94 -0.31 -6.98
N SER A 353 -30.25 0.57 -6.25
CA SER A 353 -29.50 1.70 -6.83
C SER A 353 -28.02 1.37 -7.07
N LEU A 354 -27.55 0.17 -6.75
CA LEU A 354 -26.18 -0.27 -6.90
C LEU A 354 -25.88 -0.65 -8.35
N ASP A 355 -24.98 0.08 -8.99
CA ASP A 355 -24.45 -0.20 -10.32
C ASP A 355 -23.34 -1.25 -10.25
N GLY A 356 -23.42 -2.30 -11.07
CA GLY A 356 -22.49 -3.41 -11.08
C GLY A 356 -21.08 -3.00 -11.46
N GLY A 357 -20.93 -2.12 -12.43
CA GLY A 357 -19.63 -1.61 -12.88
C GLY A 357 -18.93 -0.79 -11.79
N ILE A 358 -19.66 0.05 -11.06
CA ILE A 358 -19.14 0.84 -9.94
C ILE A 358 -18.69 -0.07 -8.79
N TYR A 359 -19.49 -1.09 -8.47
CA TYR A 359 -19.08 -2.09 -7.47
C TYR A 359 -17.85 -2.87 -7.93
N GLY A 360 -17.77 -3.20 -9.23
CA GLY A 360 -16.58 -3.81 -9.83
C GLY A 360 -15.30 -2.98 -9.60
N ILE A 361 -15.38 -1.65 -9.81
CA ILE A 361 -14.24 -0.75 -9.52
C ILE A 361 -13.88 -0.79 -8.04
N ALA A 362 -14.86 -0.76 -7.14
CA ALA A 362 -14.61 -0.78 -5.72
C ALA A 362 -13.91 -2.07 -5.25
N VAL A 363 -14.32 -3.25 -5.74
CA VAL A 363 -13.67 -4.52 -5.38
C VAL A 363 -12.32 -4.72 -6.09
N ALA A 364 -12.06 -4.06 -7.22
CA ALA A 364 -10.74 -4.08 -7.85
C ALA A 364 -9.68 -3.39 -7.01
N ALA A 365 -10.02 -2.37 -6.22
CA ALA A 365 -9.11 -1.75 -5.26
C ALA A 365 -8.59 -2.77 -4.23
N ILE A 366 -9.47 -3.66 -3.75
CA ILE A 366 -9.06 -4.77 -2.87
C ILE A 366 -8.22 -5.79 -3.62
N GLY A 367 -8.56 -6.08 -4.87
CA GLY A 367 -7.75 -6.93 -5.73
C GLY A 367 -6.30 -6.47 -5.81
N MET A 368 -6.07 -5.17 -5.96
CA MET A 368 -4.74 -4.59 -5.91
C MET A 368 -4.05 -4.84 -4.57
N LEU A 369 -4.73 -4.70 -3.46
CA LEU A 369 -4.17 -4.75 -2.11
C LEU A 369 -4.29 -6.12 -1.43
N ALA A 370 -4.88 -7.12 -2.08
CA ALA A 370 -5.13 -8.42 -1.46
C ALA A 370 -3.86 -9.09 -0.91
N THR A 371 -2.73 -8.93 -1.60
CA THR A 371 -1.43 -9.47 -1.17
C THR A 371 -0.57 -8.48 -0.39
N LEU A 372 -1.19 -7.45 0.22
CA LEU A 372 -0.49 -6.37 0.91
C LEU A 372 0.50 -6.87 1.97
N GLY A 373 0.15 -7.94 2.70
CA GLY A 373 1.01 -8.50 3.74
C GLY A 373 2.41 -8.81 3.25
N VAL A 374 2.56 -9.52 2.13
CA VAL A 374 3.88 -9.84 1.57
C VAL A 374 4.50 -8.65 0.82
N VAL A 375 3.70 -7.81 0.17
CA VAL A 375 4.21 -6.62 -0.55
C VAL A 375 4.86 -5.64 0.42
N VAL A 376 4.20 -5.30 1.53
CA VAL A 376 4.77 -4.43 2.58
C VAL A 376 5.97 -5.08 3.28
N SER A 377 5.98 -6.41 3.38
CA SER A 377 7.14 -7.13 3.93
C SER A 377 8.39 -6.94 3.07
N VAL A 378 8.21 -6.94 1.76
CA VAL A 378 9.28 -6.69 0.77
C VAL A 378 9.67 -5.21 0.75
N ASP A 379 8.73 -4.30 1.01
CA ASP A 379 8.99 -2.86 1.07
C ASP A 379 9.80 -2.49 2.33
N ALA A 380 9.33 -2.87 3.51
CA ALA A 380 10.00 -2.59 4.77
C ALA A 380 11.35 -3.33 4.95
N TYR A 381 11.69 -4.26 4.08
CA TYR A 381 13.01 -4.84 3.96
C TYR A 381 14.06 -3.79 3.57
N GLY A 382 13.73 -2.86 2.66
CA GLY A 382 14.66 -1.85 2.13
C GLY A 382 15.34 -1.02 3.22
N PRO A 383 14.59 -0.29 4.07
CA PRO A 383 15.14 0.49 5.17
C PRO A 383 15.98 -0.33 6.17
N ILE A 384 15.68 -1.62 6.33
CA ILE A 384 16.47 -2.50 7.19
C ILE A 384 17.82 -2.82 6.54
N ALA A 385 17.85 -3.02 5.22
CA ALA A 385 19.08 -3.28 4.48
C ALA A 385 19.99 -2.05 4.44
N ASP A 386 19.41 -0.88 4.15
CA ASP A 386 20.09 0.42 4.15
C ASP A 386 20.73 0.70 5.52
N ASN A 387 19.95 0.69 6.59
CA ASN A 387 20.45 0.85 7.96
C ASN A 387 21.51 -0.20 8.35
N ALA A 388 21.44 -1.42 7.81
CA ALA A 388 22.49 -2.42 8.04
C ALA A 388 23.82 -2.01 7.39
N GLY A 389 23.78 -1.33 6.24
CA GLY A 389 24.93 -0.73 5.58
C GLY A 389 25.56 0.39 6.42
N GLY A 390 24.73 1.33 6.91
CA GLY A 390 25.16 2.39 7.79
C GLY A 390 25.82 1.88 9.08
N ILE A 391 25.27 0.82 9.68
CA ILE A 391 25.88 0.16 10.86
C ILE A 391 27.22 -0.49 10.48
N ALA A 392 27.35 -1.12 9.32
CA ALA A 392 28.59 -1.75 8.88
C ALA A 392 29.71 -0.71 8.73
N GLU A 393 29.41 0.44 8.13
CA GLU A 393 30.34 1.55 7.95
C GLU A 393 30.74 2.18 9.29
N MET A 394 29.75 2.56 10.11
CA MET A 394 30.01 3.18 11.43
C MET A 394 30.77 2.27 12.41
N ALA A 395 30.60 0.95 12.29
CA ALA A 395 31.32 -0.04 13.11
C ALA A 395 32.66 -0.45 12.51
N HIS A 396 33.07 0.15 11.39
CA HIS A 396 34.35 -0.17 10.70
C HIS A 396 34.50 -1.67 10.41
N LEU A 397 33.40 -2.32 9.92
CA LEU A 397 33.46 -3.73 9.56
C LEU A 397 34.26 -3.91 8.25
N PRO A 398 34.73 -5.14 7.94
CA PRO A 398 35.42 -5.43 6.68
C PRO A 398 34.62 -4.99 5.45
N ALA A 399 35.31 -4.56 4.38
CA ALA A 399 34.70 -4.05 3.17
C ALA A 399 33.69 -5.03 2.53
N GLU A 400 33.95 -6.34 2.65
CA GLU A 400 33.06 -7.39 2.13
C GLU A 400 31.67 -7.37 2.78
N VAL A 401 31.59 -6.90 4.04
CA VAL A 401 30.29 -6.74 4.74
C VAL A 401 29.52 -5.55 4.17
N ARG A 402 30.22 -4.44 3.91
CA ARG A 402 29.64 -3.26 3.28
C ARG A 402 29.14 -3.60 1.85
N GLU A 403 29.96 -4.27 1.04
CA GLU A 403 29.57 -4.72 -0.29
C GLU A 403 28.31 -5.59 -0.25
N ALA A 404 28.18 -6.51 0.70
CA ALA A 404 27.01 -7.36 0.86
C ALA A 404 25.76 -6.56 1.28
N THR A 405 25.91 -5.53 2.13
CA THR A 405 24.77 -4.68 2.53
C THR A 405 24.37 -3.70 1.43
N ASP A 406 25.31 -3.14 0.67
CA ASP A 406 25.03 -2.26 -0.46
C ASP A 406 24.27 -2.97 -1.59
N GLU A 407 24.59 -4.26 -1.82
CA GLU A 407 23.82 -5.09 -2.75
C GLU A 407 22.36 -5.28 -2.30
N LEU A 408 22.16 -5.51 -1.00
CA LEU A 408 20.82 -5.63 -0.42
C LEU A 408 20.06 -4.30 -0.42
N ASP A 409 20.75 -3.17 -0.18
CA ASP A 409 20.17 -1.84 -0.22
C ASP A 409 19.73 -1.45 -1.64
N SER A 410 20.56 -1.64 -2.65
CA SER A 410 20.17 -1.42 -4.06
C SER A 410 18.91 -2.17 -4.45
N LEU A 411 18.76 -3.41 -3.97
CA LEU A 411 17.54 -4.20 -4.13
C LEU A 411 16.37 -3.61 -3.33
N GLY A 412 16.63 -3.11 -2.12
CA GLY A 412 15.66 -2.45 -1.23
C GLY A 412 15.08 -1.20 -1.85
N ASN A 413 15.90 -0.34 -2.43
CA ASN A 413 15.48 0.88 -3.13
C ASN A 413 14.54 0.59 -4.31
N THR A 414 14.83 -0.48 -5.07
CA THR A 414 13.96 -0.91 -6.17
C THR A 414 12.62 -1.44 -5.66
N THR A 415 12.62 -2.25 -4.61
CA THR A 415 11.38 -2.81 -4.03
C THR A 415 10.51 -1.74 -3.38
N ALA A 416 11.11 -0.73 -2.73
CA ALA A 416 10.41 0.43 -2.19
C ALA A 416 9.71 1.24 -3.29
N ALA A 417 10.34 1.43 -4.45
CA ALA A 417 9.72 2.09 -5.59
C ALA A 417 8.53 1.29 -6.15
N VAL A 418 8.64 -0.03 -6.19
CA VAL A 418 7.55 -0.94 -6.59
C VAL A 418 6.36 -0.79 -5.65
N ALA A 419 6.58 -0.82 -4.34
CA ALA A 419 5.52 -0.68 -3.33
C ALA A 419 4.85 0.70 -3.38
N LYS A 420 5.62 1.79 -3.60
CA LYS A 420 5.09 3.14 -3.78
C LYS A 420 4.19 3.25 -5.02
N GLY A 421 4.59 2.66 -6.15
CA GLY A 421 3.77 2.61 -7.36
C GLY A 421 2.43 1.90 -7.13
N PHE A 422 2.46 0.82 -6.39
CA PHE A 422 1.30 0.04 -5.98
C PHE A 422 0.37 0.84 -5.05
N ALA A 423 0.93 1.51 -4.03
CA ALA A 423 0.18 2.32 -3.08
C ALA A 423 -0.55 3.48 -3.76
N ILE A 424 0.11 4.20 -4.67
CA ILE A 424 -0.49 5.33 -5.39
C ILE A 424 -1.68 4.89 -6.25
N ALA A 425 -1.53 3.79 -6.98
CA ALA A 425 -2.58 3.31 -7.86
C ALA A 425 -3.79 2.77 -7.09
N SER A 426 -3.57 2.00 -6.03
CA SER A 426 -4.65 1.50 -5.18
C SER A 426 -5.40 2.65 -4.49
N ALA A 427 -4.67 3.68 -4.02
CA ALA A 427 -5.27 4.88 -3.46
C ALA A 427 -6.15 5.62 -4.47
N ALA A 428 -5.72 5.74 -5.74
CA ALA A 428 -6.50 6.38 -6.79
C ALA A 428 -7.82 5.64 -7.07
N VAL A 429 -7.78 4.30 -7.17
CA VAL A 429 -8.99 3.48 -7.39
C VAL A 429 -9.89 3.49 -6.15
N THR A 430 -9.32 3.42 -4.95
CA THR A 430 -10.06 3.53 -3.68
C THR A 430 -10.76 4.89 -3.56
N ALA A 431 -10.07 5.99 -3.87
CA ALA A 431 -10.64 7.32 -3.85
C ALA A 431 -11.82 7.43 -4.82
N LEU A 432 -11.71 6.86 -6.03
CA LEU A 432 -12.81 6.82 -7.00
C LEU A 432 -14.03 6.08 -6.42
N ALA A 433 -13.82 4.91 -5.82
CA ALA A 433 -14.90 4.14 -5.20
C ALA A 433 -15.54 4.88 -4.01
N LEU A 434 -14.74 5.57 -3.18
CA LEU A 434 -15.24 6.39 -2.07
C LEU A 434 -16.04 7.60 -2.56
N PHE A 435 -15.68 8.20 -3.70
CA PHE A 435 -16.47 9.26 -4.31
C PHE A 435 -17.86 8.78 -4.72
N PHE A 436 -17.97 7.58 -5.30
CA PHE A 436 -19.25 6.99 -5.61
C PHE A 436 -20.06 6.67 -4.34
N SER A 437 -19.42 6.11 -3.32
CA SER A 437 -20.04 5.85 -2.02
C SER A 437 -20.58 7.14 -1.39
N PHE A 438 -19.81 8.24 -1.43
CA PHE A 438 -20.23 9.55 -0.95
C PHE A 438 -21.41 10.10 -1.76
N LYS A 439 -21.39 9.97 -3.10
CA LYS A 439 -22.50 10.38 -3.97
C LYS A 439 -23.80 9.70 -3.54
N GLU A 440 -23.77 8.39 -3.32
CA GLU A 440 -24.94 7.64 -2.85
C GLU A 440 -25.39 8.09 -1.45
N ALA A 441 -24.45 8.23 -0.52
CA ALA A 441 -24.75 8.63 0.87
C ALA A 441 -25.46 9.97 0.99
N VAL A 442 -25.15 10.94 0.11
CA VAL A 442 -25.75 12.28 0.11
C VAL A 442 -26.87 12.48 -0.92
N GLY A 443 -27.22 11.44 -1.69
CA GLY A 443 -28.28 11.48 -2.69
C GLY A 443 -28.03 12.44 -3.86
N LEU A 444 -26.77 12.61 -4.29
CA LEU A 444 -26.42 13.48 -5.40
C LEU A 444 -26.57 12.75 -6.75
N GLU A 445 -27.20 13.39 -7.75
CA GLU A 445 -27.28 12.84 -9.10
C GLU A 445 -25.92 12.81 -9.80
N SER A 446 -25.06 13.79 -9.56
CA SER A 446 -23.72 13.85 -10.13
C SER A 446 -22.74 14.65 -9.25
N ILE A 447 -21.46 14.27 -9.30
CA ILE A 447 -20.35 15.01 -8.70
C ILE A 447 -19.45 15.50 -9.83
N ASP A 448 -19.31 16.82 -9.97
CA ASP A 448 -18.38 17.41 -10.94
C ASP A 448 -16.98 17.52 -10.32
N ILE A 449 -16.22 16.43 -10.40
CA ILE A 449 -14.86 16.33 -9.87
C ILE A 449 -13.94 17.37 -10.53
N VAL A 450 -14.18 17.72 -11.79
CA VAL A 450 -13.36 18.70 -12.53
C VAL A 450 -13.54 20.08 -11.92
N LYS A 451 -14.75 20.49 -11.58
CA LYS A 451 -15.00 21.78 -10.92
C LYS A 451 -14.39 21.83 -9.52
N VAL A 452 -14.50 20.77 -8.74
CA VAL A 452 -13.90 20.68 -7.41
C VAL A 452 -12.36 20.80 -7.49
N CYS A 453 -11.72 20.07 -8.40
CA CYS A 453 -10.27 20.15 -8.60
C CYS A 453 -9.81 21.54 -9.08
N LEU A 454 -10.53 22.17 -10.01
CA LEU A 454 -10.17 23.48 -10.53
C LEU A 454 -10.34 24.61 -9.51
N LEU A 455 -11.34 24.53 -8.62
CA LEU A 455 -11.51 25.48 -7.53
C LEU A 455 -10.37 25.42 -6.50
N TYR A 456 -9.75 24.25 -6.31
CA TYR A 456 -8.69 24.06 -5.32
C TYR A 456 -7.28 24.33 -5.87
N THR A 457 -7.06 24.15 -7.17
CA THR A 457 -5.71 24.21 -7.78
C THR A 457 -5.43 25.53 -8.50
N SER A 458 -6.36 26.45 -8.57
CA SER A 458 -6.17 27.76 -9.19
C SER A 458 -6.39 28.88 -8.17
N PRO A 459 -5.39 29.17 -7.28
CA PRO A 459 -5.37 30.50 -6.70
C PRO A 459 -5.10 31.46 -7.87
N SER A 460 -6.10 32.25 -8.22
CA SER A 460 -5.90 33.34 -9.16
C SER A 460 -4.83 34.28 -8.60
N PRO A 461 -3.75 34.58 -9.33
CA PRO A 461 -2.76 35.52 -8.86
C PRO A 461 -3.30 36.97 -8.81
N ARG A 462 -4.59 37.17 -8.88
CA ARG A 462 -5.24 38.48 -9.04
C ARG A 462 -6.28 38.81 -8.00
N ASP A 463 -6.46 37.98 -6.97
CA ASP A 463 -7.36 38.34 -5.86
C ASP A 463 -6.59 38.63 -4.58
#